data_f2bea16407f7541fc79add250d795dc8
#
_entry.id   f2bea16407f7541fc79add250d795dc8
#
_cell.length_a   1.000
_cell.length_b   1.000
_cell.length_c   1.000
_cell.angle_alpha   90.00
_cell.angle_beta   90.00
_cell.angle_gamma   90.00
#
_symmetry.space_group_name_H-M   'P 1'
#
loop_
_entity.id
_entity.type
_entity.pdbx_description
1 polymer ?
#
loop_
_entity_poly.entity_id
_entity_poly.type
_entity_poly.pdbx_seq_one_letter_code
_entity_poly.pdbx_strand_id
1 'polypeptide(L)'
;GCKVMLSVERLDYSKGIPERLDAFDAFLDKHPEWKGRVVLMLVTVPSRENVASYRALKKRIDELVGQVNGKHSTMDWTPVDYYYRSLPFEQLVSLYAASDVMLVTPLRDGMNLVCKEYLACHDGDGGVLVLSEMAGASYELHEALCVNPFDRAGIARAMQEALTMPP
;
A
#
# COMPACT_ATOMS: atom_id res chain seq x y z
N GLY A 1 -12.99 11.61 -9.89
CA GLY A 1 -11.61 11.68 -9.42
C GLY A 1 -11.00 10.30 -9.24
N CYS A 2 -9.69 10.23 -9.07
CA CYS A 2 -9.00 8.99 -8.81
C CYS A 2 -9.20 8.52 -7.37
N LYS A 3 -9.33 7.21 -7.21
CA LYS A 3 -9.25 6.58 -5.90
C LYS A 3 -7.79 6.50 -5.46
N VAL A 4 -7.53 6.63 -4.18
CA VAL A 4 -6.19 6.58 -3.61
C VAL A 4 -6.03 5.37 -2.72
N MET A 5 -5.08 4.52 -3.08
CA MET A 5 -4.55 3.48 -2.19
C MET A 5 -3.27 4.03 -1.56
N LEU A 6 -3.15 3.91 -0.25
CA LEU A 6 -2.02 4.45 0.50
C LEU A 6 -1.21 3.32 1.12
N SER A 7 0.10 3.44 1.03
CA SER A 7 1.08 2.56 1.65
C SER A 7 2.12 3.42 2.35
N VAL A 8 2.23 3.34 3.67
CA VAL A 8 3.17 4.13 4.46
C VAL A 8 3.95 3.19 5.36
N GLU A 9 5.25 3.07 5.13
CA GLU A 9 6.09 2.16 5.89
C GLU A 9 7.54 2.60 5.90
N ARG A 10 8.25 2.17 6.94
CA ARG A 10 9.70 2.22 6.94
C ARG A 10 10.23 1.20 5.93
N LEU A 11 11.35 1.52 5.27
CA LEU A 11 12.04 0.58 4.38
C LEU A 11 12.56 -0.60 5.22
N ASP A 12 11.93 -1.75 5.06
CA ASP A 12 12.27 -2.96 5.81
C ASP A 12 11.75 -4.18 5.05
N TYR A 13 12.52 -5.27 5.06
CA TYR A 13 12.15 -6.53 4.40
C TYR A 13 10.84 -7.09 4.91
N SER A 14 10.56 -6.90 6.20
CA SER A 14 9.36 -7.46 6.82
C SER A 14 8.07 -6.79 6.38
N LYS A 15 8.15 -5.65 5.70
CA LYS A 15 6.96 -4.84 5.37
C LYS A 15 6.24 -5.29 4.09
N GLY A 16 6.84 -6.15 3.29
CA GLY A 16 6.18 -6.71 2.11
C GLY A 16 5.96 -5.75 0.97
N ILE A 17 6.80 -4.72 0.83
CA ILE A 17 6.63 -3.70 -0.21
C ILE A 17 6.77 -4.28 -1.62
N PRO A 18 7.80 -5.10 -1.95
CA PRO A 18 7.89 -5.70 -3.27
C PRO A 18 6.67 -6.56 -3.63
N GLU A 19 6.19 -7.37 -2.69
CA GLU A 19 5.04 -8.25 -2.88
C GLU A 19 3.77 -7.43 -3.15
N ARG A 20 3.63 -6.30 -2.46
CA ARG A 20 2.51 -5.38 -2.65
C ARG A 20 2.55 -4.72 -4.03
N LEU A 21 3.73 -4.32 -4.49
CA LEU A 21 3.91 -3.75 -5.83
C LEU A 21 3.59 -4.78 -6.92
N ASP A 22 4.04 -6.02 -6.74
CA ASP A 22 3.70 -7.12 -7.66
C ASP A 22 2.18 -7.36 -7.68
N ALA A 23 1.52 -7.30 -6.54
CA ALA A 23 0.08 -7.47 -6.45
C ALA A 23 -0.67 -6.32 -7.15
N PHE A 24 -0.18 -5.09 -7.03
CA PHE A 24 -0.78 -3.95 -7.69
C PHE A 24 -0.64 -4.04 -9.22
N ASP A 25 0.52 -4.49 -9.69
CA ASP A 25 0.74 -4.78 -11.12
C ASP A 25 -0.28 -5.81 -11.62
N ALA A 26 -0.42 -6.93 -10.92
CA ALA A 26 -1.39 -7.97 -11.27
C ALA A 26 -2.83 -7.46 -11.22
N PHE A 27 -3.15 -6.60 -10.26
CA PHE A 27 -4.46 -5.97 -10.14
C PHE A 27 -4.77 -5.12 -11.39
N LEU A 28 -3.84 -4.30 -11.85
CA LEU A 28 -4.04 -3.46 -13.03
C LEU A 28 -4.14 -4.29 -14.31
N ASP A 29 -3.41 -5.40 -14.41
CA ASP A 29 -3.53 -6.32 -15.54
C ASP A 29 -4.91 -6.97 -15.60
N LYS A 30 -5.42 -7.38 -14.45
CA LYS A 30 -6.71 -8.09 -14.37
C LYS A 30 -7.91 -7.13 -14.44
N HIS A 31 -7.74 -5.89 -13.98
CA HIS A 31 -8.80 -4.90 -13.90
C HIS A 31 -8.41 -3.61 -14.63
N PRO A 32 -8.28 -3.68 -15.98
CA PRO A 32 -7.85 -2.52 -16.76
C PRO A 32 -8.83 -1.34 -16.69
N GLU A 33 -10.07 -1.55 -16.23
CA GLU A 33 -11.04 -0.49 -15.99
C GLU A 33 -10.58 0.51 -14.93
N TRP A 34 -9.63 0.12 -14.07
CA TRP A 34 -9.08 1.00 -13.04
C TRP A 34 -7.92 1.86 -13.52
N LYS A 35 -7.39 1.60 -14.72
CA LYS A 35 -6.32 2.44 -15.28
C LYS A 35 -6.83 3.87 -15.49
N GLY A 36 -6.09 4.83 -14.97
CA GLY A 36 -6.50 6.23 -14.96
C GLY A 36 -7.46 6.61 -13.84
N ARG A 37 -7.88 5.64 -13.00
CA ARG A 37 -8.89 5.84 -11.96
C ARG A 37 -8.44 5.49 -10.56
N VAL A 38 -7.23 4.95 -10.41
CA VAL A 38 -6.64 4.61 -9.11
C VAL A 38 -5.16 4.99 -9.10
N VAL A 39 -4.67 5.40 -7.95
CA VAL A 39 -3.25 5.69 -7.73
C VAL A 39 -2.81 4.98 -6.45
N LEU A 40 -1.68 4.29 -6.51
CA LEU A 40 -1.00 3.79 -5.32
C LEU A 40 0.02 4.84 -4.88
N MET A 41 -0.23 5.46 -3.76
CA MET A 41 0.71 6.39 -3.14
C MET A 41 1.58 5.60 -2.17
N LEU A 42 2.85 5.45 -2.52
CA LEU A 42 3.81 4.64 -1.78
C LEU A 42 4.79 5.57 -1.07
N VAL A 43 4.66 5.67 0.25
CA VAL A 43 5.56 6.44 1.11
C VAL A 43 6.45 5.45 1.86
N THR A 44 7.73 5.46 1.52
CA THR A 44 8.72 4.57 2.14
C THR A 44 9.75 5.42 2.88
N VAL A 45 9.79 5.27 4.19
CA VAL A 45 10.69 6.05 5.04
C VAL A 45 12.07 5.39 5.06
N PRO A 46 13.15 6.14 4.75
CA PRO A 46 14.51 5.60 4.79
C PRO A 46 14.85 4.96 6.13
N SER A 47 15.53 3.82 6.07
CA SER A 47 15.97 3.08 7.25
C SER A 47 17.24 2.32 6.91
N ARG A 48 18.21 2.36 7.82
CA ARG A 48 19.45 1.57 7.74
C ARG A 48 20.14 1.66 6.36
N GLU A 49 20.26 2.88 5.82
CA GLU A 49 20.79 3.12 4.48
C GLU A 49 22.21 2.61 4.26
N ASN A 50 22.98 2.45 5.33
CA ASN A 50 24.37 1.96 5.28
C ASN A 50 24.46 0.41 5.27
N VAL A 51 23.36 -0.30 5.43
CA VAL A 51 23.34 -1.76 5.40
C VAL A 51 23.12 -2.24 3.98
N ALA A 52 24.01 -3.10 3.49
CA ALA A 52 24.00 -3.55 2.08
C ALA A 52 22.65 -4.19 1.68
N SER A 53 22.06 -4.99 2.57
CA SER A 53 20.78 -5.64 2.28
C SER A 53 19.63 -4.64 2.13
N TYR A 54 19.65 -3.53 2.91
CA TYR A 54 18.63 -2.49 2.77
C TYR A 54 18.83 -1.64 1.52
N ARG A 55 20.07 -1.43 1.11
CA ARG A 55 20.33 -0.79 -0.19
C ARG A 55 19.83 -1.64 -1.35
N ALA A 56 20.00 -2.96 -1.27
CA ALA A 56 19.48 -3.89 -2.26
C ALA A 56 17.95 -3.87 -2.32
N LEU A 57 17.30 -3.81 -1.17
CA LEU A 57 15.85 -3.69 -1.08
C LEU A 57 15.35 -2.38 -1.71
N LYS A 58 16.01 -1.26 -1.40
CA LYS A 58 15.70 0.05 -1.99
C LYS A 58 15.78 -0.01 -3.52
N LYS A 59 16.86 -0.59 -4.04
CA LYS A 59 17.06 -0.74 -5.47
C LYS A 59 15.96 -1.58 -6.11
N ARG A 60 15.58 -2.69 -5.47
CA ARG A 60 14.51 -3.55 -5.95
C ARG A 60 13.17 -2.82 -5.99
N ILE A 61 12.85 -2.06 -4.96
CA ILE A 61 11.62 -1.26 -4.91
C ILE A 61 11.62 -0.22 -6.03
N ASP A 62 12.73 0.49 -6.23
CA ASP A 62 12.86 1.47 -7.29
C ASP A 62 12.64 0.83 -8.68
N GLU A 63 13.21 -0.34 -8.90
CA GLU A 63 13.04 -1.08 -10.15
C GLU A 63 11.58 -1.51 -10.37
N LEU A 64 10.92 -2.01 -9.32
CA LEU A 64 9.53 -2.43 -9.40
C LEU A 64 8.59 -1.26 -9.67
N VAL A 65 8.80 -0.12 -9.00
CA VAL A 65 8.04 1.10 -9.26
C VAL A 65 8.21 1.53 -10.72
N GLY A 66 9.45 1.52 -11.22
CA GLY A 66 9.73 1.85 -12.61
C GLY A 66 9.06 0.89 -13.59
N GLN A 67 9.05 -0.40 -13.30
CA GLN A 67 8.39 -1.40 -14.14
C GLN A 67 6.89 -1.22 -14.19
N VAL A 68 6.24 -1.04 -13.03
CA VAL A 68 4.79 -0.83 -12.96
C VAL A 68 4.39 0.44 -13.70
N ASN A 69 5.10 1.54 -13.44
CA ASN A 69 4.82 2.81 -14.10
C ASN A 69 5.09 2.75 -15.61
N GLY A 70 6.18 2.12 -16.02
CA GLY A 70 6.50 1.96 -17.44
C GLY A 70 5.47 1.13 -18.20
N LYS A 71 4.93 0.11 -17.53
CA LYS A 71 3.96 -0.81 -18.15
C LYS A 71 2.56 -0.20 -18.27
N HIS A 72 2.11 0.55 -17.26
CA HIS A 72 0.70 0.94 -17.13
C HIS A 72 0.43 2.42 -17.32
N SER A 73 1.44 3.30 -17.25
CA SER A 73 1.23 4.75 -17.36
C SER A 73 0.63 5.16 -18.70
N THR A 74 -0.20 6.20 -18.65
CA THR A 74 -0.64 6.94 -19.82
C THR A 74 -0.02 8.34 -19.80
N MET A 75 -0.31 9.16 -20.80
CA MET A 75 0.21 10.53 -20.82
C MET A 75 -0.26 11.38 -19.65
N ASP A 76 -1.46 11.07 -19.14
CA ASP A 76 -2.11 11.86 -18.09
C ASP A 76 -2.14 11.18 -16.74
N TRP A 77 -1.60 9.96 -16.61
CA TRP A 77 -1.74 9.17 -15.40
C TRP A 77 -0.54 8.27 -15.15
N THR A 78 -0.09 8.26 -13.90
CA THR A 78 0.98 7.39 -13.41
C THR A 78 0.42 6.56 -12.24
N PRO A 79 0.48 5.20 -12.32
CA PRO A 79 -0.17 4.36 -11.32
C PRO A 79 0.45 4.41 -9.93
N VAL A 80 1.79 4.57 -9.82
CA VAL A 80 2.47 4.61 -8.52
C VAL A 80 3.13 5.97 -8.32
N ASP A 81 2.68 6.70 -7.29
CA ASP A 81 3.36 7.89 -6.78
C ASP A 81 4.28 7.45 -5.65
N TYR A 82 5.58 7.53 -5.85
CA TYR A 82 6.57 7.00 -4.93
C TYR A 82 7.34 8.12 -4.24
N TYR A 83 7.35 8.07 -2.89
CA TYR A 83 8.06 9.01 -2.04
C TYR A 83 9.01 8.25 -1.12
N TYR A 84 10.30 8.44 -1.31
CA TYR A 84 11.34 7.86 -0.44
C TYR A 84 11.83 8.92 0.52
N ARG A 85 11.04 9.18 1.57
CA ARG A 85 11.33 10.19 2.59
C ARG A 85 10.38 10.08 3.77
N SER A 86 10.77 10.68 4.91
CA SER A 86 9.86 10.91 6.01
C SER A 86 8.91 12.06 5.69
N LEU A 87 7.68 11.95 6.12
CA LEU A 87 6.70 13.03 6.04
C LEU A 87 6.37 13.54 7.44
N PRO A 88 6.14 14.85 7.61
CA PRO A 88 5.64 15.39 8.87
C PRO A 88 4.30 14.75 9.25
N PHE A 89 4.05 14.60 10.54
CA PHE A 89 2.83 13.95 11.05
C PHE A 89 1.55 14.58 10.46
N GLU A 90 1.52 15.91 10.34
CA GLU A 90 0.36 16.62 9.78
C GLU A 90 0.08 16.21 8.33
N GLN A 91 1.13 16.00 7.52
CA GLN A 91 0.96 15.53 6.15
C GLN A 91 0.47 14.09 6.11
N LEU A 92 0.97 13.24 7.00
CA LEU A 92 0.50 11.85 7.10
C LEU A 92 -0.97 11.78 7.46
N VAL A 93 -1.42 12.57 8.42
CA VAL A 93 -2.85 12.63 8.79
C VAL A 93 -3.71 13.06 7.62
N SER A 94 -3.26 14.07 6.86
CA SER A 94 -3.97 14.50 5.64
C SER A 94 -4.06 13.41 4.59
N LEU A 95 -2.98 12.65 4.39
CA LEU A 95 -2.97 11.51 3.47
C LEU A 95 -3.90 10.39 3.94
N TYR A 96 -3.91 10.07 5.22
CA TYR A 96 -4.82 9.07 5.77
C TYR A 96 -6.27 9.46 5.51
N ALA A 97 -6.62 10.70 5.82
CA ALA A 97 -7.98 11.19 5.65
C ALA A 97 -8.43 11.22 4.19
N ALA A 98 -7.50 11.48 3.26
CA ALA A 98 -7.79 11.59 1.83
C ALA A 98 -7.78 10.25 1.09
N SER A 99 -7.30 9.17 1.74
CA SER A 99 -7.13 7.88 1.08
C SER A 99 -8.36 7.02 1.18
N ASP A 100 -8.69 6.34 0.09
CA ASP A 100 -9.85 5.43 0.02
C ASP A 100 -9.52 4.05 0.56
N VAL A 101 -8.28 3.60 0.38
CA VAL A 101 -7.81 2.27 0.80
C VAL A 101 -6.44 2.40 1.41
N MET A 102 -6.23 1.76 2.56
CA MET A 102 -4.90 1.62 3.16
C MET A 102 -4.41 0.20 2.99
N LEU A 103 -3.20 0.04 2.44
CA LEU A 103 -2.58 -1.28 2.24
C LEU A 103 -1.50 -1.49 3.30
N VAL A 104 -1.73 -2.41 4.20
CA VAL A 104 -0.77 -2.81 5.25
C VAL A 104 -0.58 -4.31 5.13
N THR A 105 0.41 -4.71 4.33
CA THR A 105 0.63 -6.12 4.01
C THR A 105 2.03 -6.61 4.41
N PRO A 106 2.45 -6.42 5.67
CA PRO A 106 3.76 -6.90 6.10
C PRO A 106 3.81 -8.42 6.05
N LEU A 107 5.00 -8.94 5.74
CA LEU A 107 5.27 -10.37 5.79
C LEU A 107 5.29 -10.85 7.25
N ARG A 108 5.67 -9.95 8.16
CA ARG A 108 5.74 -10.20 9.58
C ARG A 108 5.77 -8.86 10.31
N ASP A 109 4.90 -8.70 11.29
CA ASP A 109 4.86 -7.49 12.13
C ASP A 109 4.16 -7.83 13.45
N GLY A 110 4.81 -7.54 14.57
CA GLY A 110 4.25 -7.82 15.89
C GLY A 110 3.02 -6.97 16.22
N MET A 111 3.04 -5.72 15.77
CA MET A 111 1.96 -4.76 15.90
C MET A 111 2.17 -3.72 14.80
N ASN A 112 1.10 -3.27 14.18
CA ASN A 112 1.20 -2.21 13.18
C ASN A 112 0.31 -1.04 13.61
N LEU A 113 0.94 0.04 14.07
CA LEU A 113 0.23 1.23 14.54
C LEU A 113 -0.31 2.08 13.39
N VAL A 114 0.30 1.99 12.21
CA VAL A 114 -0.12 2.76 11.03
C VAL A 114 -1.57 2.44 10.65
N CYS A 115 -1.95 1.17 10.70
CA CYS A 115 -3.33 0.78 10.39
C CYS A 115 -4.33 1.36 11.39
N LYS A 116 -3.96 1.44 12.66
CA LYS A 116 -4.80 2.03 13.70
C LYS A 116 -4.90 3.56 13.53
N GLU A 117 -3.80 4.21 13.17
CA GLU A 117 -3.78 5.64 12.87
C GLU A 117 -4.70 5.96 11.68
N TYR A 118 -4.64 5.14 10.64
CA TYR A 118 -5.50 5.29 9.47
C TYR A 118 -6.98 5.22 9.85
N LEU A 119 -7.36 4.20 10.60
CA LEU A 119 -8.75 4.01 11.01
C LEU A 119 -9.24 5.16 11.90
N ALA A 120 -8.38 5.70 12.75
CA ALA A 120 -8.70 6.85 13.59
C ALA A 120 -9.01 8.11 12.78
N CYS A 121 -8.49 8.22 11.56
CA CYS A 121 -8.75 9.35 10.65
C CYS A 121 -10.04 9.18 9.84
N HIS A 122 -10.72 8.05 9.96
CA HIS A 122 -11.97 7.74 9.26
C HIS A 122 -13.05 7.38 10.27
N ASP A 123 -13.73 8.36 10.83
CA ASP A 123 -14.73 8.23 11.91
C ASP A 123 -15.94 7.37 11.51
N GLY A 124 -15.69 6.11 11.18
CA GLY A 124 -16.73 5.14 10.88
C GLY A 124 -17.26 5.15 9.45
N ASP A 125 -16.96 6.17 8.66
CA ASP A 125 -17.44 6.28 7.28
C ASP A 125 -16.28 6.48 6.31
N GLY A 126 -16.25 5.65 5.27
CA GLY A 126 -15.22 5.72 4.23
C GLY A 126 -13.90 5.09 4.67
N GLY A 127 -13.09 4.76 3.69
CA GLY A 127 -11.79 4.12 3.93
C GLY A 127 -11.91 2.63 4.22
N VAL A 128 -11.07 1.86 3.53
CA VAL A 128 -11.01 0.39 3.70
C VAL A 128 -9.58 0.01 4.04
N LEU A 129 -9.41 -0.83 5.04
CA LEU A 129 -8.11 -1.37 5.41
C LEU A 129 -7.92 -2.77 4.83
N VAL A 130 -6.88 -2.95 4.03
CA VAL A 130 -6.40 -4.27 3.60
C VAL A 130 -5.22 -4.62 4.50
N LEU A 131 -5.35 -5.67 5.29
CA LEU A 131 -4.42 -5.98 6.37
C LEU A 131 -3.88 -7.40 6.25
N SER A 132 -2.55 -7.54 6.35
CA SER A 132 -1.90 -8.83 6.41
C SER A 132 -2.33 -9.61 7.66
N GLU A 133 -2.68 -10.88 7.49
CA GLU A 133 -2.93 -11.79 8.61
C GLU A 133 -1.69 -12.04 9.47
N MET A 134 -0.50 -11.67 8.96
CA MET A 134 0.78 -11.77 9.68
C MET A 134 1.07 -10.55 10.55
N ALA A 135 0.22 -9.53 10.53
CA ALA A 135 0.33 -8.38 11.43
C ALA A 135 -0.42 -8.67 12.73
N GLY A 136 0.19 -8.33 13.87
CA GLY A 136 -0.44 -8.52 15.18
C GLY A 136 -1.77 -7.79 15.30
N ALA A 137 -1.91 -6.63 14.65
CA ALA A 137 -3.14 -5.85 14.64
C ALA A 137 -4.33 -6.61 14.02
N SER A 138 -4.11 -7.65 13.20
CA SER A 138 -5.19 -8.43 12.59
C SER A 138 -6.06 -9.14 13.61
N TYR A 139 -5.53 -9.45 14.78
CA TYR A 139 -6.30 -10.07 15.87
C TYR A 139 -7.33 -9.13 16.49
N GLU A 140 -7.13 -7.83 16.34
CA GLU A 140 -8.03 -6.80 16.90
C GLU A 140 -8.96 -6.19 15.83
N LEU A 141 -8.52 -6.14 14.57
CA LEU A 141 -9.21 -5.43 13.49
C LEU A 141 -9.93 -6.41 12.57
N HIS A 142 -10.96 -7.06 13.09
CA HIS A 142 -11.69 -8.12 12.38
C HIS A 142 -12.48 -7.63 11.16
N GLU A 143 -12.76 -6.33 11.07
CA GLU A 143 -13.50 -5.75 9.94
C GLU A 143 -12.61 -5.42 8.74
N ALA A 144 -11.29 -5.49 8.90
CA ALA A 144 -10.36 -5.29 7.80
C ALA A 144 -10.45 -6.45 6.80
N LEU A 145 -10.12 -6.17 5.54
CA LEU A 145 -9.94 -7.22 4.54
C LEU A 145 -8.60 -7.89 4.79
N CYS A 146 -8.63 -9.08 5.37
CA CYS A 146 -7.42 -9.81 5.73
C CYS A 146 -6.88 -10.59 4.53
N VAL A 147 -5.56 -10.53 4.34
CA VAL A 147 -4.88 -11.19 3.24
C VAL A 147 -3.64 -11.94 3.73
N ASN A 148 -3.27 -12.98 2.98
CA ASN A 148 -1.96 -13.60 3.12
C ASN A 148 -0.96 -12.74 2.32
N PRO A 149 0.08 -12.16 2.96
CA PRO A 149 0.99 -11.25 2.29
C PRO A 149 1.86 -11.92 1.22
N PHE A 150 1.93 -13.24 1.21
CA PHE A 150 2.65 -14.01 0.20
C PHE A 150 1.77 -14.39 -0.99
N ASP A 151 0.46 -14.14 -0.91
CA ASP A 151 -0.49 -14.46 -1.98
C ASP A 151 -0.78 -13.21 -2.81
N ARG A 152 -0.02 -13.04 -3.89
CA ARG A 152 -0.16 -11.92 -4.81
C ARG A 152 -1.57 -11.79 -5.37
N ALA A 153 -2.15 -12.90 -5.80
CA ALA A 153 -3.51 -12.91 -6.36
C ALA A 153 -4.55 -12.55 -5.29
N GLY A 154 -4.34 -13.00 -4.05
CA GLY A 154 -5.21 -12.67 -2.93
C GLY A 154 -5.18 -11.19 -2.59
N ILE A 155 -4.01 -10.57 -2.58
CA ILE A 155 -3.88 -9.13 -2.35
C ILE A 155 -4.56 -8.37 -3.49
N ALA A 156 -4.37 -8.77 -4.74
CA ALA A 156 -5.02 -8.13 -5.89
C ALA A 156 -6.55 -8.22 -5.81
N ARG A 157 -7.08 -9.36 -5.39
CA ARG A 157 -8.54 -9.51 -5.16
C ARG A 157 -9.03 -8.57 -4.06
N ALA A 158 -8.28 -8.44 -2.97
CA ALA A 158 -8.64 -7.53 -1.88
C ALA A 158 -8.62 -6.08 -2.34
N MET A 159 -7.69 -5.69 -3.20
CA MET A 159 -7.65 -4.34 -3.79
C MET A 159 -8.93 -4.07 -4.58
N GLN A 160 -9.36 -4.99 -5.43
CA GLN A 160 -10.60 -4.86 -6.20
C GLN A 160 -11.81 -4.77 -5.27
N GLU A 161 -11.87 -5.64 -4.28
CA GLU A 161 -12.96 -5.63 -3.30
C GLU A 161 -13.01 -4.31 -2.55
N ALA A 162 -11.87 -3.81 -2.07
CA ALA A 162 -11.79 -2.56 -1.33
C ALA A 162 -12.29 -1.37 -2.16
N LEU A 163 -11.94 -1.32 -3.45
CA LEU A 163 -12.34 -0.21 -4.32
C LEU A 163 -13.82 -0.25 -4.70
N THR A 164 -14.46 -1.41 -4.63
CA THR A 164 -15.86 -1.59 -5.03
C THR A 164 -16.82 -1.70 -3.84
N MET A 165 -16.32 -1.68 -2.60
CA MET A 165 -17.16 -1.68 -1.42
C MET A 165 -18.02 -0.42 -1.35
N PRO A 166 -19.31 -0.52 -1.01
CA PRO A 166 -20.14 0.64 -0.78
C PRO A 166 -19.62 1.45 0.43
N PRO A 167 -19.83 2.77 0.44
CA PRO A 167 -19.42 3.63 1.54
C PRO A 167 -20.12 3.31 2.86
#